data_593d920e2d38d946a6fea01e342ae33f
#
_entry.id   593d920e2d38d946a6fea01e342ae33f
#
_cell.length_a   1.000
_cell.length_b   1.000
_cell.length_c   1.000
_cell.angle_alpha   90.00
_cell.angle_beta   90.00
_cell.angle_gamma   90.00
#
_symmetry.space_group_name_H-M   'P 1'
#
loop_
_entity.id
_entity.type
_entity.pdbx_description
1 polymer ?
#
loop_
_entity_poly.entity_id
_entity_poly.type
_entity_poly.pdbx_seq_one_letter_code
_entity_poly.pdbx_strand_id
1 'polypeptide(L)'
;EGIANRTDFDLRQHSQMSGKDLRYFDDQEPNEEARRFLPHVIEPSAGADRGTLAFLCDAYSEDEVGGEARTVLKLHPRLSPIKAAVFPLVKKDGMPEKALEIYRALKKRFNVYYDEKGAIGRRYRRQDEAGTPFCITVDGDTLSAGSVTVRERDSCAQTRVGVGELANVLSERLGV
;
A
#
# COMPACT_ATOMS: atom_id res chain seq x y z
N GLU A 1 13.16 -11.25 18.95
CA GLU A 1 14.16 -12.09 18.27
C GLU A 1 14.34 -13.38 19.05
N GLY A 2 13.88 -14.50 18.53
CA GLY A 2 14.08 -15.82 19.09
C GLY A 2 15.08 -16.59 18.26
N ILE A 3 16.18 -17.03 18.84
CA ILE A 3 17.05 -18.03 18.26
C ILE A 3 16.62 -19.36 18.86
N ALA A 4 16.00 -20.21 18.08
CA ALA A 4 15.64 -21.54 18.51
C ALA A 4 16.81 -22.49 18.19
N ASN A 5 17.51 -22.91 19.22
CA ASN A 5 18.50 -23.97 19.12
C ASN A 5 17.84 -25.30 19.43
N ARG A 6 17.70 -26.18 18.43
CA ARG A 6 17.34 -27.56 18.67
C ARG A 6 18.64 -28.36 18.92
N THR A 7 18.69 -29.09 20.01
CA THR A 7 19.84 -29.92 20.32
C THR A 7 19.73 -31.25 19.59
N ASP A 8 20.88 -31.93 19.39
CA ASP A 8 20.93 -33.29 18.87
C ASP A 8 20.08 -34.27 19.70
N PHE A 9 19.94 -34.00 21.00
CA PHE A 9 19.11 -34.78 21.90
C PHE A 9 17.62 -34.69 21.51
N ASP A 10 17.10 -33.47 21.29
CA ASP A 10 15.69 -33.26 20.91
C ASP A 10 15.38 -33.93 19.58
N LEU A 11 16.25 -33.79 18.60
CA LEU A 11 16.08 -34.43 17.30
C LEU A 11 16.11 -35.93 17.35
N ARG A 12 16.97 -36.52 18.19
CA ARG A 12 17.01 -37.99 18.39
C ARG A 12 15.72 -38.48 19.02
N GLN A 13 15.21 -37.83 20.05
CA GLN A 13 13.93 -38.18 20.66
C GLN A 13 12.77 -38.11 19.66
N HIS A 14 12.70 -37.03 18.92
CA HIS A 14 11.63 -36.86 17.92
C HIS A 14 11.77 -37.85 16.75
N SER A 15 12.99 -38.14 16.31
CA SER A 15 13.25 -39.16 15.29
C SER A 15 12.84 -40.56 15.76
N GLN A 16 13.12 -40.90 17.01
CA GLN A 16 12.68 -42.20 17.61
C GLN A 16 11.16 -42.29 17.68
N MET A 17 10.47 -41.22 18.09
CA MET A 17 9.01 -41.20 18.20
C MET A 17 8.30 -41.18 16.83
N SER A 18 8.85 -40.48 15.83
CA SER A 18 8.27 -40.34 14.50
C SER A 18 8.72 -41.41 13.51
N GLY A 19 9.79 -42.14 13.80
CA GLY A 19 10.43 -43.08 12.87
C GLY A 19 11.09 -42.39 11.64
N LYS A 20 11.29 -41.07 11.70
CA LYS A 20 11.88 -40.28 10.62
C LYS A 20 13.15 -39.59 11.08
N ASP A 21 14.16 -39.52 10.19
CA ASP A 21 15.31 -38.64 10.42
C ASP A 21 14.90 -37.19 10.20
N LEU A 22 14.96 -36.39 11.25
CA LEU A 22 14.51 -34.98 11.26
C LEU A 22 15.68 -34.00 11.13
N ARG A 23 16.89 -34.46 10.89
CA ARG A 23 18.02 -33.57 10.62
C ARG A 23 17.89 -32.96 9.24
N TYR A 24 18.36 -31.74 9.11
CA TYR A 24 18.46 -31.09 7.81
C TYR A 24 19.52 -31.81 6.96
N PHE A 25 19.27 -31.91 5.67
CA PHE A 25 20.18 -32.55 4.71
C PHE A 25 20.51 -31.57 3.58
N ASP A 26 21.79 -31.29 3.38
CA ASP A 26 22.30 -30.50 2.28
C ASP A 26 23.01 -31.43 1.28
N ASP A 27 22.38 -31.58 0.11
CA ASP A 27 22.92 -32.42 -0.97
C ASP A 27 24.07 -31.77 -1.75
N GLN A 28 24.26 -30.46 -1.56
CA GLN A 28 25.32 -29.67 -2.21
C GLN A 28 26.61 -29.65 -1.39
N GLU A 29 26.57 -30.01 -0.11
CA GLU A 29 27.76 -30.10 0.73
C GLU A 29 28.65 -31.26 0.27
N PRO A 30 29.92 -30.99 -0.14
CA PRO A 30 30.84 -32.03 -0.63
C PRO A 30 31.26 -33.02 0.44
N ASN A 31 31.31 -32.60 1.72
CA ASN A 31 31.65 -33.49 2.82
C ASN A 31 30.41 -34.27 3.29
N GLU A 32 30.36 -35.57 3.06
CA GLU A 32 29.23 -36.43 3.42
C GLU A 32 28.87 -36.40 4.90
N GLU A 33 29.84 -36.25 5.80
CA GLU A 33 29.60 -36.16 7.23
C GLU A 33 28.96 -34.83 7.63
N ALA A 34 29.22 -33.75 6.90
CA ALA A 34 28.66 -32.44 7.14
C ALA A 34 27.29 -32.26 6.50
N ARG A 35 26.84 -33.11 5.59
CA ARG A 35 25.55 -33.03 4.92
C ARG A 35 24.35 -33.05 5.87
N ARG A 36 24.50 -33.68 7.03
CA ARG A 36 23.44 -33.71 8.06
C ARG A 36 23.84 -32.84 9.22
N PHE A 37 23.14 -31.74 9.39
CA PHE A 37 23.45 -30.76 10.42
C PHE A 37 22.18 -30.20 11.11
N LEU A 38 22.39 -29.53 12.24
CA LEU A 38 21.37 -28.76 12.97
C LEU A 38 21.41 -27.32 12.48
N PRO A 39 20.39 -26.85 11.76
CA PRO A 39 20.35 -25.46 11.33
C PRO A 39 20.13 -24.54 12.52
N HIS A 40 20.85 -23.44 12.55
CA HIS A 40 20.47 -22.28 13.36
C HIS A 40 19.36 -21.53 12.67
N VAL A 41 18.25 -21.32 13.35
CA VAL A 41 17.09 -20.62 12.80
C VAL A 41 16.97 -19.25 13.45
N ILE A 42 16.92 -18.20 12.62
CA ILE A 42 16.52 -16.86 13.05
C ILE A 42 15.02 -16.75 12.76
N GLU A 43 14.23 -16.66 13.81
CA GLU A 43 12.78 -16.56 13.71
C GLU A 43 12.32 -15.17 14.17
N PRO A 44 12.23 -14.19 13.26
CA PRO A 44 11.68 -12.91 13.59
C PRO A 44 10.16 -13.03 13.75
N SER A 45 9.62 -12.39 14.78
CA SER A 45 8.16 -12.30 14.98
C SER A 45 7.75 -10.86 15.24
N ALA A 46 6.60 -10.47 14.71
CA ALA A 46 6.00 -9.17 14.95
C ALA A 46 4.49 -9.31 15.14
N GLY A 47 3.94 -8.52 16.06
CA GLY A 47 2.49 -8.44 16.24
C GLY A 47 1.86 -7.55 15.16
N ALA A 48 0.91 -8.06 14.40
CA ALA A 48 0.24 -7.31 13.34
C ALA A 48 -0.43 -6.02 13.87
N ASP A 49 -1.14 -6.11 14.99
CA ASP A 49 -1.85 -4.97 15.60
C ASP A 49 -0.87 -3.91 16.10
N ARG A 50 0.22 -4.33 16.74
CA ARG A 50 1.27 -3.40 17.21
C ARG A 50 1.99 -2.74 16.05
N GLY A 51 2.28 -3.48 14.98
CA GLY A 51 2.87 -2.95 13.77
C GLY A 51 1.95 -1.93 13.11
N THR A 52 0.65 -2.24 12.99
CA THR A 52 -0.35 -1.32 12.44
C THR A 52 -0.43 -0.03 13.26
N LEU A 53 -0.50 -0.14 14.60
CA LEU A 53 -0.52 1.03 15.47
C LEU A 53 0.74 1.89 15.31
N ALA A 54 1.92 1.27 15.26
CA ALA A 54 3.19 1.98 15.06
C ALA A 54 3.19 2.76 13.73
N PHE A 55 2.75 2.16 12.63
CA PHE A 55 2.65 2.83 11.33
C PHE A 55 1.63 3.97 11.32
N LEU A 56 0.49 3.82 12.01
CA LEU A 56 -0.49 4.89 12.12
C LEU A 56 0.04 6.07 12.94
N CYS A 57 0.72 5.80 14.06
CA CYS A 57 1.32 6.84 14.89
C CYS A 57 2.46 7.59 14.15
N ASP A 58 3.29 6.85 13.42
CA ASP A 58 4.38 7.43 12.61
C ASP A 58 3.85 8.29 11.45
N ALA A 59 2.78 7.83 10.80
CA ALA A 59 2.17 8.53 9.66
C ALA A 59 1.31 9.73 10.05
N TYR A 60 0.82 9.80 11.30
CA TYR A 60 -0.02 10.90 11.75
C TYR A 60 0.77 12.21 11.73
N SER A 61 0.20 13.22 11.10
CA SER A 61 0.84 14.53 10.97
C SER A 61 -0.23 15.62 10.92
N GLU A 62 0.10 16.77 11.46
CA GLU A 62 -0.67 18.01 11.32
C GLU A 62 0.20 19.01 10.58
N ASP A 63 -0.35 19.62 9.56
CA ASP A 63 0.29 20.67 8.78
C ASP A 63 -0.70 21.77 8.41
N GLU A 64 -0.27 22.77 7.65
CA GLU A 64 -1.09 23.87 7.21
C GLU A 64 -1.04 23.97 5.68
N VAL A 65 -2.20 24.06 5.06
CA VAL A 65 -2.32 24.22 3.61
C VAL A 65 -3.28 25.35 3.29
N GLY A 66 -2.76 26.40 2.65
CA GLY A 66 -3.56 27.58 2.30
C GLY A 66 -4.09 28.38 3.50
N GLY A 67 -3.37 28.35 4.64
CA GLY A 67 -3.79 29.03 5.87
C GLY A 67 -4.80 28.25 6.72
N GLU A 68 -5.09 27.00 6.35
CA GLU A 68 -5.98 26.11 7.11
C GLU A 68 -5.21 24.91 7.67
N ALA A 69 -5.44 24.61 8.95
CA ALA A 69 -4.89 23.41 9.58
C ALA A 69 -5.40 22.15 8.89
N ARG A 70 -4.52 21.19 8.69
CA ARG A 70 -4.81 19.92 8.04
C ARG A 70 -4.27 18.76 8.87
N THR A 71 -5.12 17.79 9.18
CA THR A 71 -4.70 16.45 9.64
C THR A 71 -4.47 15.55 8.45
N VAL A 72 -3.36 14.82 8.44
CA VAL A 72 -2.99 13.92 7.35
C VAL A 72 -2.30 12.66 7.86
N LEU A 73 -2.64 11.51 7.29
CA LEU A 73 -1.90 10.27 7.48
C LEU A 73 -0.88 10.12 6.34
N LYS A 74 0.40 10.40 6.60
CA LYS A 74 1.49 10.30 5.62
C LYS A 74 1.99 8.86 5.48
N LEU A 75 1.08 7.92 5.30
CA LEU A 75 1.42 6.52 5.03
C LEU A 75 2.25 6.42 3.74
N HIS A 76 3.26 5.58 3.75
CA HIS A 76 3.96 5.24 2.50
C HIS A 76 2.95 4.76 1.44
N PRO A 77 3.03 5.18 0.16
CA PRO A 77 2.01 4.87 -0.85
C PRO A 77 1.70 3.37 -0.99
N ARG A 78 2.70 2.51 -0.79
CA ARG A 78 2.52 1.05 -0.80
C ARG A 78 1.75 0.52 0.42
N LEU A 79 1.74 1.23 1.54
CA LEU A 79 1.01 0.86 2.76
C LEU A 79 -0.39 1.47 2.82
N SER A 80 -0.64 2.56 2.09
CA SER A 80 -1.94 3.22 2.06
C SER A 80 -3.05 2.23 1.65
N PRO A 81 -4.13 2.09 2.43
CA PRO A 81 -5.22 1.16 2.11
C PRO A 81 -5.93 1.52 0.80
N ILE A 82 -6.14 2.81 0.57
CA ILE A 82 -6.72 3.37 -0.66
C ILE A 82 -5.58 3.99 -1.46
N LYS A 83 -5.40 3.55 -2.70
CA LYS A 83 -4.28 3.99 -3.55
C LYS A 83 -4.56 5.30 -4.28
N ALA A 84 -5.81 5.50 -4.66
CA ALA A 84 -6.27 6.71 -5.31
C ALA A 84 -7.74 6.98 -5.00
N ALA A 85 -8.14 8.24 -5.08
CA ALA A 85 -9.56 8.64 -5.01
C ALA A 85 -9.95 9.42 -6.27
N VAL A 86 -11.15 9.17 -6.80
CA VAL A 86 -11.64 9.81 -8.02
C VAL A 86 -12.84 10.69 -7.69
N PHE A 87 -12.80 11.92 -8.14
CA PHE A 87 -13.82 12.92 -7.88
C PHE A 87 -14.26 13.64 -9.16
N PRO A 88 -15.54 13.77 -9.46
CA PRO A 88 -16.01 14.80 -10.39
C PRO A 88 -15.86 16.17 -9.73
N LEU A 89 -15.36 17.17 -10.42
CA LEU A 89 -15.24 18.53 -9.89
C LEU A 89 -16.62 19.06 -9.48
N VAL A 90 -17.60 18.92 -10.36
CA VAL A 90 -19.02 19.27 -10.15
C VAL A 90 -19.92 18.14 -10.63
N LYS A 91 -21.18 18.13 -10.15
CA LYS A 91 -22.20 17.13 -10.55
C LYS A 91 -22.98 17.56 -11.79
N LYS A 92 -22.29 17.98 -12.83
CA LYS A 92 -22.89 18.47 -14.08
C LYS A 92 -22.07 18.04 -15.29
N ASP A 93 -22.64 18.21 -16.46
CA ASP A 93 -21.94 18.14 -17.75
C ASP A 93 -21.26 16.79 -18.07
N GLY A 94 -21.75 15.68 -17.49
CA GLY A 94 -21.16 14.35 -17.73
C GLY A 94 -19.91 14.03 -16.92
N MET A 95 -19.46 14.94 -16.02
CA MET A 95 -18.29 14.71 -15.18
C MET A 95 -18.44 13.53 -14.21
N PRO A 96 -19.61 13.32 -13.53
CA PRO A 96 -19.80 12.15 -12.67
C PRO A 96 -19.71 10.83 -13.43
N GLU A 97 -20.29 10.76 -14.62
CA GLU A 97 -20.27 9.58 -15.48
C GLU A 97 -18.84 9.25 -15.91
N LYS A 98 -18.08 10.27 -16.33
CA LYS A 98 -16.67 10.11 -16.70
C LYS A 98 -15.81 9.74 -15.51
N ALA A 99 -16.05 10.31 -14.34
CA ALA A 99 -15.36 9.95 -13.11
C ALA A 99 -15.66 8.50 -12.70
N LEU A 100 -16.88 8.02 -12.84
CA LEU A 100 -17.24 6.63 -12.60
C LEU A 100 -16.58 5.67 -13.61
N GLU A 101 -16.46 6.06 -14.86
CA GLU A 101 -15.74 5.29 -15.88
C GLU A 101 -14.26 5.10 -15.47
N ILE A 102 -13.58 6.20 -15.11
CA ILE A 102 -12.19 6.19 -14.65
C ILE A 102 -12.04 5.37 -13.36
N TYR A 103 -12.94 5.56 -12.39
CA TYR A 103 -12.98 4.78 -11.16
C TYR A 103 -13.06 3.27 -11.44
N ARG A 104 -13.98 2.84 -12.31
CA ARG A 104 -14.16 1.42 -12.66
C ARG A 104 -12.94 0.86 -13.38
N ALA A 105 -12.29 1.64 -14.23
CA ALA A 105 -11.05 1.23 -14.90
C ALA A 105 -9.91 1.03 -13.90
N LEU A 106 -9.69 1.98 -13.01
CA LEU A 106 -8.63 1.92 -12.00
C LEU A 106 -8.86 0.84 -10.94
N LYS A 107 -10.13 0.60 -10.56
CA LYS A 107 -10.51 -0.43 -9.57
C LYS A 107 -10.12 -1.85 -9.97
N LYS A 108 -9.86 -2.10 -11.24
CA LYS A 108 -9.36 -3.41 -11.72
C LYS A 108 -7.91 -3.68 -11.29
N ARG A 109 -7.13 -2.63 -10.95
CA ARG A 109 -5.70 -2.72 -10.60
C ARG A 109 -5.38 -2.27 -9.20
N PHE A 110 -6.17 -1.32 -8.65
CA PHE A 110 -5.90 -0.67 -7.38
C PHE A 110 -7.14 -0.64 -6.50
N ASN A 111 -6.94 -0.51 -5.18
CA ASN A 111 -8.03 -0.13 -4.28
C ASN A 111 -8.26 1.39 -4.41
N VAL A 112 -9.39 1.75 -5.01
CA VAL A 112 -9.74 3.14 -5.37
C VAL A 112 -11.05 3.54 -4.69
N TYR A 113 -11.12 4.77 -4.26
CA TYR A 113 -12.31 5.38 -3.67
C TYR A 113 -12.98 6.35 -4.64
N TYR A 114 -14.30 6.46 -4.59
CA TYR A 114 -15.08 7.43 -5.36
C TYR A 114 -15.93 8.28 -4.42
N ASP A 115 -15.93 9.59 -4.62
CA ASP A 115 -16.78 10.50 -3.86
C ASP A 115 -17.21 11.71 -4.71
N GLU A 116 -18.47 12.09 -4.57
CA GLU A 116 -19.06 13.27 -5.22
C GLU A 116 -19.81 14.16 -4.23
N LYS A 117 -19.70 13.90 -2.91
CA LYS A 117 -20.45 14.62 -1.88
C LYS A 117 -19.68 15.82 -1.34
N GLY A 118 -20.31 17.00 -1.42
CA GLY A 118 -19.76 18.25 -0.91
C GLY A 118 -18.73 18.91 -1.82
N ALA A 119 -18.10 19.97 -1.35
CA ALA A 119 -17.08 20.70 -2.09
C ALA A 119 -15.82 19.88 -2.29
N ILE A 120 -15.09 20.11 -3.39
CA ILE A 120 -13.88 19.38 -3.76
C ILE A 120 -12.80 19.45 -2.65
N GLY A 121 -12.60 20.61 -2.04
CA GLY A 121 -11.65 20.77 -0.94
C GLY A 121 -11.94 19.86 0.26
N ARG A 122 -13.22 19.70 0.64
CA ARG A 122 -13.60 18.77 1.71
C ARG A 122 -13.35 17.31 1.34
N ARG A 123 -13.49 16.94 0.06
CA ARG A 123 -13.18 15.60 -0.43
C ARG A 123 -11.69 15.32 -0.35
N TYR A 124 -10.85 16.27 -0.69
CA TYR A 124 -9.39 16.16 -0.51
C TYR A 124 -9.02 15.97 0.96
N ARG A 125 -9.60 16.79 1.87
CA ARG A 125 -9.32 16.66 3.32
C ARG A 125 -9.64 15.28 3.85
N ARG A 126 -10.82 14.71 3.51
CA ARG A 126 -11.16 13.34 3.91
C ARG A 126 -10.17 12.28 3.43
N GLN A 127 -9.60 12.48 2.25
CA GLN A 127 -8.60 11.55 1.73
C GLN A 127 -7.22 11.79 2.30
N ASP A 128 -6.86 13.01 2.63
CA ASP A 128 -5.64 13.33 3.36
C ASP A 128 -5.68 12.66 4.75
N GLU A 129 -6.80 12.75 5.47
CA GLU A 129 -7.04 12.06 6.74
C GLU A 129 -7.05 10.53 6.61
N ALA A 130 -7.57 9.98 5.52
CA ALA A 130 -7.57 8.54 5.25
C ALA A 130 -6.19 8.01 4.77
N GLY A 131 -5.24 8.89 4.50
CA GLY A 131 -3.90 8.53 4.04
C GLY A 131 -3.83 8.14 2.56
N THR A 132 -4.81 8.54 1.73
CA THR A 132 -4.82 8.27 0.28
C THR A 132 -3.76 9.12 -0.42
N PRO A 133 -2.76 8.54 -1.12
CA PRO A 133 -1.64 9.27 -1.68
C PRO A 133 -2.00 10.15 -2.88
N PHE A 134 -3.00 9.75 -3.69
CA PHE A 134 -3.36 10.45 -4.91
C PHE A 134 -4.87 10.71 -5.01
N CYS A 135 -5.23 11.95 -5.35
CA CYS A 135 -6.62 12.32 -5.65
C CYS A 135 -6.73 12.75 -7.12
N ILE A 136 -7.65 12.14 -7.85
CA ILE A 136 -7.88 12.36 -9.27
C ILE A 136 -9.15 13.18 -9.43
N THR A 137 -9.05 14.33 -10.06
CA THR A 137 -10.20 15.21 -10.32
C THR A 137 -10.53 15.24 -11.80
N VAL A 138 -11.79 14.96 -12.07
CA VAL A 138 -12.40 15.02 -13.40
C VAL A 138 -13.11 16.38 -13.52
N ASP A 139 -12.70 17.16 -14.49
CA ASP A 139 -13.16 18.52 -14.76
C ASP A 139 -13.55 18.73 -16.24
N GLY A 140 -13.80 19.97 -16.65
CA GLY A 140 -14.16 20.29 -18.03
C GLY A 140 -13.09 19.89 -19.05
N ASP A 141 -11.82 20.06 -18.73
CA ASP A 141 -10.73 19.68 -19.60
C ASP A 141 -10.64 18.15 -19.76
N THR A 142 -11.10 17.39 -18.77
CA THR A 142 -11.19 15.93 -18.90
C THR A 142 -12.14 15.52 -20.01
N LEU A 143 -13.24 16.24 -20.15
CA LEU A 143 -14.25 15.94 -21.18
C LEU A 143 -13.78 16.37 -22.57
N SER A 144 -13.04 17.47 -22.68
CA SER A 144 -12.59 18.05 -23.94
C SER A 144 -11.25 17.50 -24.43
N ALA A 145 -10.26 17.37 -23.51
CA ALA A 145 -8.89 17.01 -23.83
C ALA A 145 -8.48 15.60 -23.32
N GLY A 146 -9.36 14.89 -22.62
CA GLY A 146 -9.07 13.54 -22.11
C GLY A 146 -7.97 13.48 -21.05
N SER A 147 -7.77 14.57 -20.28
CA SER A 147 -6.76 14.63 -19.22
C SER A 147 -7.43 14.91 -17.86
N VAL A 148 -6.86 14.36 -16.79
CA VAL A 148 -7.33 14.54 -15.41
C VAL A 148 -6.29 15.28 -14.58
N THR A 149 -6.73 15.94 -13.52
CA THR A 149 -5.83 16.50 -12.52
C THR A 149 -5.53 15.42 -11.47
N VAL A 150 -4.24 15.10 -11.26
CA VAL A 150 -3.77 14.25 -10.19
C VAL A 150 -3.13 15.13 -9.12
N ARG A 151 -3.71 15.12 -7.90
CA ARG A 151 -3.19 15.81 -6.72
C ARG A 151 -2.46 14.81 -5.83
N GLU A 152 -1.27 15.14 -5.45
CA GLU A 152 -0.48 14.40 -4.48
C GLU A 152 -0.80 14.87 -3.04
N ARG A 153 -0.94 13.93 -2.11
CA ARG A 153 -1.31 14.18 -0.71
C ARG A 153 -0.28 15.05 0.03
N ASP A 154 0.99 14.69 -0.07
CA ASP A 154 2.02 15.26 0.79
C ASP A 154 2.44 16.67 0.33
N SER A 155 2.70 16.84 -0.94
CA SER A 155 3.10 18.12 -1.53
C SER A 155 1.92 19.03 -1.91
N CYS A 156 0.70 18.49 -1.98
CA CYS A 156 -0.48 19.14 -2.57
C CYS A 156 -0.30 19.56 -4.04
N ALA A 157 0.81 19.17 -4.66
CA ALA A 157 1.08 19.45 -6.07
C ALA A 157 0.03 18.79 -6.97
N GLN A 158 -0.34 19.51 -8.02
CA GLN A 158 -1.31 19.06 -9.01
C GLN A 158 -0.66 18.97 -10.37
N THR A 159 -0.80 17.81 -11.02
CA THR A 159 -0.26 17.56 -12.36
C THR A 159 -1.37 17.08 -13.28
N ARG A 160 -1.29 17.45 -14.57
CA ARG A 160 -2.21 16.92 -15.59
C ARG A 160 -1.66 15.61 -16.15
N VAL A 161 -2.53 14.61 -16.25
CA VAL A 161 -2.19 13.26 -16.77
C VAL A 161 -3.29 12.83 -17.73
N GLY A 162 -2.90 12.27 -18.88
CA GLY A 162 -3.84 11.67 -19.83
C GLY A 162 -4.59 10.48 -19.22
N VAL A 163 -5.89 10.37 -19.46
CA VAL A 163 -6.71 9.27 -18.90
C VAL A 163 -6.15 7.90 -19.30
N GLY A 164 -5.62 7.76 -20.53
CA GLY A 164 -5.03 6.51 -21.02
C GLY A 164 -3.74 6.09 -20.30
N GLU A 165 -2.97 7.06 -19.79
CA GLU A 165 -1.70 6.85 -19.11
C GLU A 165 -1.83 6.76 -17.59
N LEU A 166 -2.99 7.15 -17.06
CA LEU A 166 -3.23 7.33 -15.64
C LEU A 166 -2.88 6.08 -14.82
N ALA A 167 -3.26 4.90 -15.27
CA ALA A 167 -2.98 3.66 -14.55
C ALA A 167 -1.48 3.35 -14.46
N ASN A 168 -0.72 3.65 -15.51
CA ASN A 168 0.73 3.42 -15.53
C ASN A 168 1.46 4.45 -14.66
N VAL A 169 1.06 5.72 -14.74
CA VAL A 169 1.59 6.79 -13.88
C VAL A 169 1.34 6.49 -12.40
N LEU A 170 0.15 5.98 -12.06
CA LEU A 170 -0.14 5.57 -10.69
C LEU A 170 0.70 4.36 -10.26
N SER A 171 0.87 3.33 -11.12
CA SER A 171 1.74 2.18 -10.80
C SER A 171 3.17 2.63 -10.50
N GLU A 172 3.74 3.48 -11.33
CA GLU A 172 5.09 4.01 -11.14
C GLU A 172 5.22 4.77 -9.81
N ARG A 173 4.31 5.72 -9.56
CA ARG A 173 4.31 6.53 -8.33
C ARG A 173 4.03 5.73 -7.06
N LEU A 174 3.27 4.64 -7.15
CA LEU A 174 2.97 3.72 -6.04
C LEU A 174 4.09 2.68 -5.83
N GLY A 175 4.97 2.48 -6.81
CA GLY A 175 6.02 1.47 -6.79
C GLY A 175 5.46 0.03 -6.89
N VAL A 176 4.39 -0.18 -7.68
CA VAL A 176 3.69 -1.47 -7.86
C VAL A 176 3.40 -1.76 -9.32
#